data_5ef6d1a76a08efaf9b2873a4c3d29e69
#
_entry.id   5ef6d1a76a08efaf9b2873a4c3d29e69
#
_cell.length_a   1.000
_cell.length_b   1.000
_cell.length_c   1.000
_cell.angle_alpha   90.00
_cell.angle_beta   90.00
_cell.angle_gamma   90.00
#
_symmetry.space_group_name_H-M   'P 1'
#
loop_
_entity.id
_entity.type
_entity.pdbx_description
1 polymer ?
#
loop_
_entity_poly.entity_id
_entity_poly.type
_entity_poly.pdbx_seq_one_letter_code
_entity_poly.pdbx_strand_id
1 'polypeptide(L)'
;EAWRLKVGCCDPEGNYYSCYSSFGNNGGLALISEKKNQSKKIISEMVNDVMYHNVTEKLYAVGTQKNVIYEIDPSNDWKVKRRYLKPQDPPAKQIDYNSTACIAYCTTDGYFYGRTATKQLFRFKLEDMVCEYIKNDVYNSTTPETENSYIVSMMFDPTEPTHLYTSYGASSVITMQDVSKPESEEIIYAGHLNVRADNTSTTQVINGYRTDCLFNWNNQMTIIVDESGQKNMYIADAGTQTIRKIDMNTGMVTTVVGRQNVKGNQSGTPLEATFNWPKGVGLTAEGDLYISDCGSGCVRKLSLR
;
A
#
# COMPACT_ATOMS: atom_id res chain seq x y z
N GLU A 1 5.39 18.73 -16.09
CA GLU A 1 4.99 17.31 -16.20
C GLU A 1 4.04 16.96 -15.07
N ALA A 2 2.86 16.44 -15.40
CA ALA A 2 1.91 15.99 -14.39
C ALA A 2 2.39 14.65 -13.80
N TRP A 3 2.63 14.62 -12.48
CA TRP A 3 2.98 13.39 -11.77
C TRP A 3 1.71 12.57 -11.52
N ARG A 4 1.78 11.28 -11.79
CA ARG A 4 0.76 10.32 -11.39
C ARG A 4 1.22 9.71 -10.06
N LEU A 5 0.78 10.30 -8.95
CA LEU A 5 1.10 9.85 -7.61
C LEU A 5 0.44 8.48 -7.32
N LYS A 6 1.18 7.62 -6.62
CA LYS A 6 0.77 6.26 -6.31
C LYS A 6 0.78 6.04 -4.79
N VAL A 7 1.21 4.88 -4.35
CA VAL A 7 1.39 4.55 -2.94
C VAL A 7 2.39 5.50 -2.27
N GLY A 8 2.24 5.71 -0.98
CA GLY A 8 3.11 6.59 -0.23
C GLY A 8 3.04 6.36 1.28
N CYS A 9 3.91 7.03 2.01
CA CYS A 9 3.94 6.99 3.47
C CYS A 9 4.25 8.36 4.05
N CYS A 10 3.95 8.56 5.32
CA CYS A 10 4.34 9.74 6.08
C CYS A 10 5.54 9.41 6.98
N ASP A 11 6.36 10.42 7.27
CA ASP A 11 7.29 10.39 8.39
C ASP A 11 6.66 11.06 9.63
N PRO A 12 7.28 10.95 10.81
CA PRO A 12 6.78 11.57 12.04
C PRO A 12 6.77 13.12 11.99
N GLU A 13 7.52 13.74 11.08
CA GLU A 13 7.49 15.19 10.87
C GLU A 13 6.28 15.66 10.06
N GLY A 14 5.50 14.72 9.50
CA GLY A 14 4.33 14.99 8.68
C GLY A 14 4.66 15.27 7.21
N ASN A 15 5.85 14.90 6.75
CA ASN A 15 6.14 14.87 5.33
C ASN A 15 5.50 13.64 4.69
N TYR A 16 4.99 13.80 3.47
CA TYR A 16 4.45 12.69 2.68
C TYR A 16 5.39 12.34 1.54
N TYR A 17 5.70 11.06 1.42
CA TYR A 17 6.54 10.51 0.35
C TYR A 17 5.68 9.67 -0.55
N SER A 18 5.64 9.97 -1.84
CA SER A 18 4.83 9.24 -2.81
C SER A 18 5.66 8.71 -3.95
N CYS A 19 5.48 7.43 -4.26
CA CYS A 19 5.89 6.90 -5.54
C CYS A 19 5.12 7.62 -6.65
N TYR A 20 5.79 7.95 -7.74
CA TYR A 20 5.14 8.60 -8.88
C TYR A 20 5.58 8.00 -10.21
N SER A 21 4.75 8.16 -11.22
CA SER A 21 5.10 7.93 -12.61
C SER A 21 4.72 9.14 -13.47
N SER A 22 5.45 9.34 -14.56
CA SER A 22 5.16 10.33 -15.59
C SER A 22 5.14 9.66 -16.97
N PHE A 23 4.80 10.39 -18.02
CA PHE A 23 4.82 9.84 -19.38
C PHE A 23 6.22 9.40 -19.79
N GLY A 24 6.33 8.31 -20.55
CA GLY A 24 7.60 7.81 -21.09
C GLY A 24 8.43 6.93 -20.15
N ASN A 25 7.80 6.15 -19.27
CA ASN A 25 8.47 5.26 -18.30
C ASN A 25 9.38 5.99 -17.28
N ASN A 26 9.19 7.28 -17.10
CA ASN A 26 9.84 8.04 -16.05
C ASN A 26 9.02 7.94 -14.75
N GLY A 27 9.71 7.89 -13.62
CA GLY A 27 9.07 7.85 -12.33
C GLY A 27 10.08 7.95 -11.20
N GLY A 28 9.61 7.81 -9.98
CA GLY A 28 10.50 7.86 -8.84
C GLY A 28 9.77 8.01 -7.51
N LEU A 29 10.48 8.60 -6.55
CA LEU A 29 9.97 8.98 -5.25
C LEU A 29 10.01 10.50 -5.10
N ALA A 30 8.90 11.07 -4.67
CA ALA A 30 8.77 12.49 -4.39
C ALA A 30 8.43 12.73 -2.90
N LEU A 31 9.06 13.73 -2.32
CA LEU A 31 8.66 14.35 -1.05
C LEU A 31 7.62 15.43 -1.34
N ILE A 32 6.57 15.46 -0.53
CA ILE A 32 5.55 16.51 -0.48
C ILE A 32 5.42 16.95 0.97
N SER A 33 5.78 18.19 1.28
CA SER A 33 5.72 18.75 2.63
C SER A 33 4.82 19.98 2.65
N GLU A 34 3.65 19.84 3.30
CA GLU A 34 2.74 20.95 3.53
C GLU A 34 3.38 22.01 4.42
N LYS A 35 4.01 21.59 5.53
CA LYS A 35 4.66 22.49 6.50
C LYS A 35 5.76 23.35 5.88
N LYS A 36 6.49 22.82 4.91
CA LYS A 36 7.60 23.49 4.22
C LYS A 36 7.15 24.13 2.89
N ASN A 37 5.88 23.94 2.49
CA ASN A 37 5.33 24.32 1.18
C ASN A 37 6.30 23.89 0.04
N GLN A 38 6.74 22.64 0.08
CA GLN A 38 7.78 22.12 -0.79
C GLN A 38 7.40 20.78 -1.40
N SER A 39 7.79 20.61 -2.65
CA SER A 39 7.88 19.30 -3.28
C SER A 39 9.28 19.07 -3.85
N LYS A 40 9.84 17.88 -3.66
CA LYS A 40 11.21 17.53 -4.10
C LYS A 40 11.22 16.11 -4.68
N LYS A 41 11.84 15.93 -5.84
CA LYS A 41 12.17 14.59 -6.35
C LYS A 41 13.36 14.05 -5.54
N ILE A 42 13.21 12.86 -4.96
CA ILE A 42 14.27 12.19 -4.18
C ILE A 42 14.94 11.12 -5.02
N ILE A 43 14.15 10.29 -5.70
CA ILE A 43 14.63 9.24 -6.62
C ILE A 43 14.02 9.51 -7.99
N SER A 44 14.85 9.41 -9.03
CA SER A 44 14.43 9.55 -10.44
C SER A 44 14.38 8.22 -11.18
N GLU A 45 14.40 7.11 -10.46
CA GLU A 45 14.20 5.76 -10.97
C GLU A 45 12.86 5.22 -10.49
N MET A 46 12.15 4.46 -11.33
CA MET A 46 10.84 3.90 -10.97
C MET A 46 10.90 3.10 -9.68
N VAL A 47 9.99 3.40 -8.77
CA VAL A 47 9.77 2.67 -7.52
C VAL A 47 8.31 2.23 -7.41
N ASN A 48 8.09 1.05 -6.80
CA ASN A 48 6.76 0.45 -6.66
C ASN A 48 6.12 0.78 -5.31
N ASP A 49 6.93 0.86 -4.26
CA ASP A 49 6.46 1.01 -2.89
C ASP A 49 7.47 1.81 -2.06
N VAL A 50 7.00 2.42 -0.99
CA VAL A 50 7.82 3.14 -0.01
C VAL A 50 7.21 3.02 1.38
N MET A 51 8.06 2.82 2.38
CA MET A 51 7.67 2.82 3.79
C MET A 51 8.66 3.62 4.64
N TYR A 52 8.17 4.19 5.73
CA TYR A 52 9.01 4.76 6.79
C TYR A 52 9.25 3.70 7.88
N HIS A 53 10.49 3.55 8.30
CA HIS A 53 10.90 2.59 9.31
C HIS A 53 11.31 3.31 10.59
N ASN A 54 10.47 3.25 11.61
CA ASN A 54 10.61 4.00 12.87
C ASN A 54 11.90 3.68 13.65
N VAL A 55 12.44 2.45 13.51
CA VAL A 55 13.64 2.06 14.27
C VAL A 55 14.91 2.70 13.71
N THR A 56 15.03 2.79 12.39
CA THR A 56 16.18 3.41 11.72
C THR A 56 15.95 4.87 11.36
N GLU A 57 14.72 5.36 11.52
CA GLU A 57 14.28 6.72 11.14
C GLU A 57 14.55 7.04 9.66
N LYS A 58 14.42 5.99 8.80
CA LYS A 58 14.69 6.05 7.36
C LYS A 58 13.52 5.55 6.54
N LEU A 59 13.55 5.96 5.27
CA LEU A 59 12.64 5.42 4.26
C LEU A 59 13.29 4.26 3.52
N TYR A 60 12.47 3.28 3.16
CA TYR A 60 12.87 2.19 2.28
C TYR A 60 11.90 2.13 1.11
N ALA A 61 12.44 2.21 -0.11
CA ALA A 61 11.64 2.16 -1.33
C ALA A 61 12.08 1.00 -2.23
N VAL A 62 11.10 0.38 -2.89
CA VAL A 62 11.30 -0.78 -3.76
C VAL A 62 11.51 -0.34 -5.19
N GLY A 63 12.67 -0.68 -5.78
CA GLY A 63 12.96 -0.39 -7.18
C GLY A 63 12.20 -1.31 -8.14
N THR A 64 11.59 -0.72 -9.16
CA THR A 64 10.87 -1.46 -10.21
C THR A 64 11.84 -2.25 -11.10
N GLN A 65 11.56 -3.54 -11.32
CA GLN A 65 12.36 -4.42 -12.19
C GLN A 65 13.85 -4.53 -11.80
N LYS A 66 14.14 -4.34 -10.51
CA LYS A 66 15.49 -4.44 -9.95
C LYS A 66 15.42 -5.11 -8.59
N ASN A 67 16.44 -5.87 -8.23
CA ASN A 67 16.59 -6.43 -6.89
C ASN A 67 17.10 -5.40 -5.87
N VAL A 68 16.63 -4.15 -5.95
CA VAL A 68 17.15 -3.03 -5.17
C VAL A 68 16.12 -2.49 -4.20
N ILE A 69 16.55 -2.27 -2.97
CA ILE A 69 15.88 -1.46 -1.96
C ILE A 69 16.70 -0.16 -1.80
N TYR A 70 16.04 0.96 -2.00
CA TYR A 70 16.63 2.27 -1.73
C TYR A 70 16.43 2.60 -0.26
N GLU A 71 17.53 2.79 0.46
CA GLU A 71 17.55 3.39 1.81
C GLU A 71 17.71 4.89 1.66
N ILE A 72 16.79 5.66 2.20
CA ILE A 72 16.77 7.13 2.12
C ILE A 72 16.82 7.69 3.54
N ASP A 73 17.74 8.61 3.78
CA ASP A 73 17.95 9.24 5.07
C ASP A 73 17.40 10.68 5.08
N PRO A 74 16.20 10.92 5.66
CA PRO A 74 15.63 12.27 5.71
C PRO A 74 16.47 13.26 6.51
N SER A 75 17.21 12.79 7.53
CA SER A 75 18.06 13.64 8.37
C SER A 75 19.34 14.10 7.67
N ASN A 76 19.72 13.44 6.58
CA ASN A 76 20.92 13.73 5.80
C ASN A 76 20.56 14.15 4.36
N ASP A 77 19.74 15.18 4.24
CA ASP A 77 19.26 15.75 2.96
C ASP A 77 18.76 14.68 1.99
N TRP A 78 18.02 13.70 2.51
CA TRP A 78 17.47 12.56 1.73
C TRP A 78 18.52 11.79 0.93
N LYS A 79 19.71 11.61 1.51
CA LYS A 79 20.77 10.81 0.91
C LYS A 79 20.28 9.40 0.62
N VAL A 80 20.48 8.95 -0.63
CA VAL A 80 20.00 7.65 -1.12
C VAL A 80 21.18 6.65 -1.15
N LYS A 81 20.96 5.48 -0.56
CA LYS A 81 21.85 4.32 -0.65
C LYS A 81 21.11 3.16 -1.30
N ARG A 82 21.74 2.49 -2.27
CA ARG A 82 21.21 1.25 -2.87
C ARG A 82 21.63 0.04 -2.05
N ARG A 83 20.69 -0.82 -1.73
CA ARG A 83 20.90 -2.12 -1.12
C ARG A 83 20.32 -3.20 -2.02
N TYR A 84 21.03 -4.27 -2.22
CA TYR A 84 20.64 -5.32 -3.17
C TYR A 84 20.21 -6.57 -2.42
N LEU A 85 19.01 -7.04 -2.75
CA LEU A 85 18.49 -8.32 -2.26
C LEU A 85 19.36 -9.47 -2.79
N LYS A 86 19.68 -10.43 -1.93
CA LYS A 86 20.58 -11.53 -2.22
C LYS A 86 19.86 -12.87 -2.01
N PRO A 87 20.12 -13.89 -2.83
CA PRO A 87 19.61 -15.23 -2.59
C PRO A 87 20.23 -15.81 -1.31
N GLN A 88 19.46 -16.66 -0.61
CA GLN A 88 19.99 -17.56 0.40
C GLN A 88 20.86 -18.61 -0.27
N ASP A 89 21.95 -19.03 0.36
CA ASP A 89 22.83 -20.06 -0.15
C ASP A 89 22.86 -21.27 0.82
N PRO A 90 22.50 -22.51 0.39
CA PRO A 90 21.84 -22.82 -0.88
C PRO A 90 20.40 -22.29 -0.95
N PRO A 91 19.90 -21.91 -2.14
CA PRO A 91 18.56 -21.36 -2.26
C PRO A 91 17.52 -22.46 -2.05
N ALA A 92 16.64 -22.27 -1.07
CA ALA A 92 15.49 -23.16 -0.85
C ALA A 92 14.52 -23.11 -2.04
N LYS A 93 14.38 -21.92 -2.66
CA LYS A 93 13.62 -21.66 -3.89
C LYS A 93 14.13 -20.39 -4.55
N GLN A 94 14.08 -20.35 -5.86
CA GLN A 94 14.41 -19.12 -6.60
C GLN A 94 13.31 -18.09 -6.41
N ILE A 95 13.67 -16.88 -5.94
CA ILE A 95 12.79 -15.73 -5.79
C ILE A 95 13.04 -14.77 -6.95
N ASP A 96 11.98 -14.26 -7.55
CA ASP A 96 12.07 -13.23 -8.59
C ASP A 96 12.14 -11.83 -7.95
N TYR A 97 13.30 -11.48 -7.41
CA TYR A 97 13.52 -10.19 -6.76
C TYR A 97 13.28 -8.99 -7.66
N ASN A 98 13.45 -9.13 -8.98
CA ASN A 98 13.25 -8.04 -9.93
C ASN A 98 11.79 -7.63 -10.03
N SER A 99 10.87 -8.52 -9.66
CA SER A 99 9.43 -8.27 -9.65
C SER A 99 8.89 -7.91 -8.27
N THR A 100 9.74 -7.55 -7.29
CA THR A 100 9.26 -7.13 -5.96
C THR A 100 8.29 -5.97 -6.09
N ALA A 101 7.07 -6.16 -5.58
CA ALA A 101 5.98 -5.19 -5.70
C ALA A 101 5.88 -4.28 -4.47
N CYS A 102 5.99 -4.85 -3.27
CA CYS A 102 5.86 -4.12 -2.02
C CYS A 102 6.66 -4.76 -0.89
N ILE A 103 6.86 -3.99 0.19
CA ILE A 103 7.54 -4.42 1.42
C ILE A 103 6.77 -3.96 2.65
N ALA A 104 6.91 -4.71 3.76
CA ALA A 104 6.42 -4.33 5.07
C ALA A 104 7.40 -4.81 6.15
N TYR A 105 7.47 -4.10 7.27
CA TYR A 105 8.35 -4.47 8.38
C TYR A 105 7.56 -5.11 9.52
N CYS A 106 7.99 -6.27 9.98
CA CYS A 106 7.45 -6.98 11.13
C CYS A 106 8.22 -6.60 12.39
N THR A 107 7.56 -5.94 13.33
CA THR A 107 8.19 -5.50 14.59
C THR A 107 8.50 -6.64 15.54
N THR A 108 7.85 -7.80 15.37
CA THR A 108 8.00 -8.96 16.26
C THR A 108 9.30 -9.72 15.99
N ASP A 109 9.65 -9.94 14.72
CA ASP A 109 10.82 -10.73 14.35
C ASP A 109 11.97 -9.91 13.75
N GLY A 110 11.71 -8.62 13.49
CA GLY A 110 12.70 -7.68 12.96
C GLY A 110 13.03 -7.88 11.49
N TYR A 111 12.19 -8.59 10.74
CA TYR A 111 12.37 -8.81 9.31
C TYR A 111 11.53 -7.82 8.49
N PHE A 112 12.08 -7.45 7.36
CA PHE A 112 11.30 -6.94 6.24
C PHE A 112 10.71 -8.10 5.47
N TYR A 113 9.44 -8.03 5.17
CA TYR A 113 8.75 -8.97 4.29
C TYR A 113 8.54 -8.31 2.95
N GLY A 114 8.77 -9.07 1.87
CA GLY A 114 8.57 -8.62 0.50
C GLY A 114 7.64 -9.58 -0.25
N ARG A 115 6.86 -9.03 -1.18
CA ARG A 115 6.09 -9.81 -2.16
C ARG A 115 6.49 -9.46 -3.57
N THR A 116 6.66 -10.48 -4.38
CA THR A 116 6.91 -10.32 -5.81
C THR A 116 5.60 -10.21 -6.59
N ALA A 117 5.63 -9.69 -7.80
CA ALA A 117 4.48 -9.69 -8.71
C ALA A 117 4.01 -11.12 -9.05
N THR A 118 4.90 -12.10 -8.94
CA THR A 118 4.60 -13.53 -9.06
C THR A 118 4.10 -14.15 -7.75
N LYS A 119 3.73 -13.33 -6.79
CA LYS A 119 3.09 -13.67 -5.50
C LYS A 119 3.98 -14.44 -4.51
N GLN A 120 5.28 -14.48 -4.73
CA GLN A 120 6.20 -15.07 -3.77
C GLN A 120 6.33 -14.17 -2.54
N LEU A 121 6.14 -14.73 -1.35
CA LEU A 121 6.42 -14.09 -0.07
C LEU A 121 7.82 -14.49 0.39
N PHE A 122 8.63 -13.50 0.71
CA PHE A 122 9.97 -13.67 1.25
C PHE A 122 10.23 -12.66 2.37
N ARG A 123 11.30 -12.87 3.15
CA ARG A 123 11.73 -11.91 4.17
C ARG A 123 13.24 -11.74 4.15
N PHE A 124 13.72 -10.62 4.66
CA PHE A 124 15.14 -10.31 4.74
C PHE A 124 15.42 -9.36 5.91
N LYS A 125 16.68 -9.31 6.33
CA LYS A 125 17.18 -8.28 7.27
C LYS A 125 18.05 -7.26 6.56
N LEU A 126 18.11 -6.04 7.11
CA LEU A 126 18.93 -4.97 6.54
C LEU A 126 20.44 -5.23 6.67
N GLU A 127 20.86 -6.03 7.63
CA GLU A 127 22.27 -6.30 7.92
C GLU A 127 22.96 -6.98 6.74
N ASP A 128 22.34 -7.98 6.15
CA ASP A 128 22.94 -8.83 5.11
C ASP A 128 22.17 -8.81 3.79
N MET A 129 20.89 -8.38 3.79
CA MET A 129 19.97 -8.39 2.63
C MET A 129 19.72 -9.79 2.06
N VAL A 130 19.96 -10.86 2.83
CA VAL A 130 19.73 -12.25 2.40
C VAL A 130 18.25 -12.58 2.52
N CYS A 131 17.67 -13.04 1.43
CA CYS A 131 16.25 -13.32 1.34
C CYS A 131 15.93 -14.76 1.63
N GLU A 132 15.08 -14.97 2.61
CA GLU A 132 14.50 -16.25 2.96
C GLU A 132 13.12 -16.37 2.27
N TYR A 133 12.95 -17.42 1.45
CA TYR A 133 11.66 -17.73 0.87
C TYR A 133 10.72 -18.28 1.96
N ILE A 134 9.48 -17.78 1.99
CA ILE A 134 8.46 -18.25 2.94
C ILE A 134 7.47 -19.16 2.23
N LYS A 135 6.75 -18.63 1.25
CA LYS A 135 5.80 -19.40 0.45
C LYS A 135 5.36 -18.67 -0.82
N ASN A 136 4.76 -19.41 -1.73
CA ASN A 136 3.89 -18.82 -2.75
C ASN A 136 2.55 -18.51 -2.11
N ASP A 137 1.86 -17.57 -2.72
CA ASP A 137 0.49 -17.26 -2.37
C ASP A 137 -0.41 -18.50 -2.52
N VAL A 138 -1.32 -18.67 -1.57
CA VAL A 138 -2.33 -19.74 -1.57
C VAL A 138 -3.36 -19.55 -2.70
N TYR A 139 -3.52 -18.33 -3.19
CA TYR A 139 -4.22 -18.08 -4.45
C TYR A 139 -3.42 -18.57 -5.66
N ASN A 140 -2.78 -19.70 -5.50
CA ASN A 140 -2.31 -20.56 -6.56
C ASN A 140 -3.53 -21.20 -7.22
N SER A 141 -4.46 -20.35 -7.65
CA SER A 141 -5.64 -20.86 -8.29
C SER A 141 -5.21 -21.41 -9.63
N THR A 142 -5.59 -22.63 -9.83
CA THR A 142 -5.68 -23.28 -11.12
C THR A 142 -6.71 -22.58 -12.04
N THR A 143 -7.26 -21.44 -11.62
CA THR A 143 -8.20 -20.63 -12.41
C THR A 143 -7.46 -19.49 -13.09
N PRO A 144 -7.62 -19.30 -14.40
CA PRO A 144 -6.98 -18.23 -15.19
C PRO A 144 -7.24 -16.81 -14.65
N GLU A 145 -8.28 -16.64 -13.85
CA GLU A 145 -8.78 -15.37 -13.33
C GLU A 145 -7.88 -14.74 -12.25
N THR A 146 -7.03 -15.53 -11.60
CA THR A 146 -6.09 -15.03 -10.58
C THR A 146 -4.68 -14.75 -11.10
N GLU A 147 -4.39 -15.08 -12.36
CA GLU A 147 -3.10 -14.75 -12.99
C GLU A 147 -2.84 -13.24 -13.04
N ASN A 148 -3.89 -12.42 -13.02
CA ASN A 148 -3.83 -10.97 -13.10
C ASN A 148 -4.00 -10.24 -11.76
N SER A 149 -3.87 -10.91 -10.61
CA SER A 149 -3.95 -10.22 -9.32
C SER A 149 -2.75 -9.32 -9.10
N TYR A 150 -2.97 -8.04 -9.27
CA TYR A 150 -1.95 -7.01 -9.09
C TYR A 150 -1.78 -6.73 -7.59
N ILE A 151 -0.64 -7.17 -7.02
CA ILE A 151 -0.29 -6.83 -5.65
C ILE A 151 0.11 -5.37 -5.61
N VAL A 152 -0.54 -4.60 -4.74
CA VAL A 152 -0.34 -3.15 -4.70
C VAL A 152 0.34 -2.71 -3.42
N SER A 153 -0.07 -3.25 -2.28
CA SER A 153 0.46 -2.84 -0.99
C SER A 153 0.35 -3.96 0.05
N MET A 154 1.17 -3.87 1.05
CA MET A 154 1.26 -4.83 2.13
C MET A 154 1.57 -4.10 3.43
N MET A 155 0.98 -4.52 4.55
CA MET A 155 1.28 -3.97 5.86
C MET A 155 0.99 -4.94 6.99
N PHE A 156 1.69 -4.79 8.09
CA PHE A 156 1.39 -5.49 9.33
C PHE A 156 0.38 -4.70 10.19
N ASP A 157 -0.43 -5.44 10.95
CA ASP A 157 -1.30 -4.85 11.97
C ASP A 157 -0.43 -4.26 13.09
N PRO A 158 -0.62 -2.99 13.48
CA PRO A 158 0.19 -2.38 14.52
C PRO A 158 -0.04 -2.96 15.92
N THR A 159 -1.17 -3.64 16.17
CA THR A 159 -1.51 -4.26 17.46
C THR A 159 -1.39 -5.78 17.45
N GLU A 160 -1.42 -6.39 16.27
CA GLU A 160 -1.22 -7.82 16.04
C GLU A 160 -0.10 -7.98 15.01
N PRO A 161 1.16 -7.70 15.38
CA PRO A 161 2.24 -7.41 14.44
C PRO A 161 2.76 -8.64 13.67
N THR A 162 2.11 -9.80 13.81
CA THR A 162 2.31 -10.96 12.95
C THR A 162 1.21 -11.12 11.90
N HIS A 163 0.14 -10.33 11.96
CA HIS A 163 -0.92 -10.33 10.96
C HIS A 163 -0.52 -9.43 9.78
N LEU A 164 -0.23 -10.05 8.67
CA LEU A 164 0.14 -9.40 7.41
C LEU A 164 -1.07 -9.26 6.51
N TYR A 165 -1.43 -8.04 6.17
CA TYR A 165 -2.47 -7.73 5.19
C TYR A 165 -1.84 -7.44 3.83
N THR A 166 -2.45 -7.95 2.75
CA THR A 166 -2.03 -7.70 1.37
C THR A 166 -3.23 -7.23 0.53
N SER A 167 -3.05 -6.15 -0.22
CA SER A 167 -4.05 -5.61 -1.14
C SER A 167 -3.79 -6.11 -2.57
N TYR A 168 -4.78 -6.80 -3.13
CA TYR A 168 -4.79 -7.31 -4.51
C TYR A 168 -5.76 -6.48 -5.36
N GLY A 169 -5.24 -5.46 -6.02
CA GLY A 169 -6.05 -4.49 -6.76
C GLY A 169 -6.89 -5.10 -7.86
N ALA A 170 -6.30 -5.96 -8.69
CA ALA A 170 -7.02 -6.57 -9.80
C ALA A 170 -8.08 -7.58 -9.36
N SER A 171 -7.84 -8.30 -8.27
CA SER A 171 -8.82 -9.25 -7.70
C SER A 171 -9.84 -8.58 -6.78
N SER A 172 -9.63 -7.30 -6.45
CA SER A 172 -10.51 -6.49 -5.59
C SER A 172 -10.73 -7.09 -4.20
N VAL A 173 -9.65 -7.65 -3.62
CA VAL A 173 -9.67 -8.23 -2.27
C VAL A 173 -8.49 -7.74 -1.43
N ILE A 174 -8.67 -7.83 -0.14
CA ILE A 174 -7.61 -7.73 0.86
C ILE A 174 -7.51 -9.07 1.55
N THR A 175 -6.31 -9.59 1.68
CA THR A 175 -6.05 -10.85 2.39
C THR A 175 -5.38 -10.59 3.73
N MET A 176 -5.39 -11.58 4.60
CA MET A 176 -4.68 -11.60 5.88
C MET A 176 -4.00 -12.95 6.08
N GLN A 177 -2.79 -12.92 6.62
CA GLN A 177 -2.01 -14.07 7.00
C GLN A 177 -1.29 -13.81 8.33
N ASP A 178 -1.30 -14.79 9.24
CA ASP A 178 -0.47 -14.79 10.44
C ASP A 178 0.91 -15.41 10.11
N VAL A 179 1.92 -14.57 9.93
CA VAL A 179 3.27 -15.02 9.54
C VAL A 179 4.04 -15.72 10.68
N SER A 180 3.54 -15.67 11.91
CA SER A 180 4.12 -16.42 13.05
C SER A 180 3.84 -17.92 12.95
N LYS A 181 2.86 -18.31 12.13
CA LYS A 181 2.45 -19.69 11.91
C LYS A 181 2.82 -20.08 10.47
N PRO A 182 3.88 -20.85 10.26
CA PRO A 182 4.34 -21.23 8.91
C PRO A 182 3.25 -21.91 8.07
N GLU A 183 2.38 -22.67 8.74
CA GLU A 183 1.27 -23.42 8.11
C GLU A 183 0.00 -22.57 7.95
N SER A 184 0.00 -21.28 8.40
CA SER A 184 -1.19 -20.45 8.28
C SER A 184 -1.50 -20.18 6.82
N GLU A 185 -2.77 -20.37 6.46
CA GLU A 185 -3.28 -20.01 5.16
C GLU A 185 -3.48 -18.49 5.08
N GLU A 186 -3.25 -17.94 3.91
CA GLU A 186 -3.68 -16.60 3.59
C GLU A 186 -5.18 -16.65 3.30
N ILE A 187 -5.96 -15.87 4.04
CA ILE A 187 -7.43 -15.85 3.92
C ILE A 187 -7.90 -14.53 3.30
N ILE A 188 -9.04 -14.54 2.62
CA ILE A 188 -9.72 -13.30 2.23
C ILE A 188 -10.20 -12.60 3.50
N TYR A 189 -9.65 -11.42 3.76
CA TYR A 189 -10.06 -10.59 4.87
C TYR A 189 -11.23 -9.69 4.50
N ALA A 190 -11.19 -9.07 3.32
CA ALA A 190 -12.26 -8.19 2.84
C ALA A 190 -12.35 -8.20 1.32
N GLY A 191 -13.55 -7.91 0.81
CA GLY A 191 -13.87 -7.95 -0.61
C GLY A 191 -14.36 -9.31 -1.06
N HIS A 192 -14.78 -9.37 -2.30
CA HIS A 192 -15.30 -10.59 -2.93
C HIS A 192 -14.40 -10.98 -4.10
N LEU A 193 -13.79 -12.16 -4.02
CA LEU A 193 -12.81 -12.60 -5.01
C LEU A 193 -13.42 -12.60 -6.42
N ASN A 194 -12.75 -11.90 -7.34
CA ASN A 194 -13.15 -11.73 -8.73
C ASN A 194 -14.53 -11.06 -8.95
N VAL A 195 -15.12 -10.48 -7.90
CA VAL A 195 -16.34 -9.66 -8.02
C VAL A 195 -15.96 -8.22 -7.72
N ARG A 196 -16.06 -7.35 -8.73
CA ARG A 196 -15.76 -5.92 -8.59
C ARG A 196 -17.04 -5.12 -8.50
N ALA A 197 -16.95 -4.00 -7.78
CA ALA A 197 -17.98 -2.98 -7.88
C ALA A 197 -18.05 -2.47 -9.32
N ASP A 198 -19.28 -2.27 -9.82
CA ASP A 198 -19.50 -1.66 -11.13
C ASP A 198 -19.03 -0.19 -11.08
N ASN A 199 -18.07 0.14 -11.93
CA ASN A 199 -17.49 1.50 -11.99
C ASN A 199 -18.32 2.46 -12.85
N THR A 200 -19.42 2.02 -13.41
CA THR A 200 -20.36 2.83 -14.18
C THR A 200 -21.63 3.18 -13.38
N SER A 201 -21.99 2.36 -12.39
CA SER A 201 -23.15 2.58 -11.52
C SER A 201 -22.80 3.49 -10.33
N THR A 202 -23.58 4.53 -10.13
CA THR A 202 -23.48 5.41 -8.96
C THR A 202 -24.39 4.98 -7.80
N THR A 203 -25.21 3.96 -8.01
CA THR A 203 -26.22 3.50 -7.05
C THR A 203 -25.97 2.09 -6.50
N GLN A 204 -24.96 1.38 -7.00
CA GLN A 204 -24.61 0.07 -6.49
C GLN A 204 -24.18 0.17 -5.00
N VAL A 205 -24.77 -0.67 -4.16
CA VAL A 205 -24.37 -0.77 -2.75
C VAL A 205 -23.04 -1.49 -2.66
N ILE A 206 -22.00 -0.76 -2.24
CA ILE A 206 -20.62 -1.29 -2.10
C ILE A 206 -20.23 -1.46 -0.64
N ASN A 207 -20.99 -0.90 0.31
CA ASN A 207 -20.80 -1.02 1.74
C ASN A 207 -21.44 -2.30 2.27
N GLY A 208 -20.96 -2.79 3.41
CA GLY A 208 -21.50 -4.00 4.05
C GLY A 208 -20.49 -4.65 4.96
N TYR A 209 -20.75 -5.88 5.37
CA TYR A 209 -19.74 -6.67 6.09
C TYR A 209 -18.54 -6.94 5.18
N ARG A 210 -17.34 -7.07 5.75
CA ARG A 210 -16.07 -7.11 5.01
C ARG A 210 -15.98 -8.21 3.93
N THR A 211 -16.67 -9.33 4.09
CA THR A 211 -16.71 -10.40 3.09
C THR A 211 -17.84 -10.23 2.05
N ASP A 212 -18.77 -9.30 2.29
CA ASP A 212 -19.90 -9.02 1.40
C ASP A 212 -19.74 -7.69 0.66
N CYS A 213 -18.77 -6.86 1.09
CA CYS A 213 -18.48 -5.58 0.43
C CYS A 213 -17.83 -5.79 -0.94
N LEU A 214 -17.97 -4.79 -1.80
CA LEU A 214 -17.33 -4.77 -3.10
C LEU A 214 -16.29 -3.64 -3.19
N PHE A 215 -15.11 -3.97 -3.69
CA PHE A 215 -14.08 -3.03 -4.12
C PHE A 215 -13.97 -3.01 -5.65
N ASN A 216 -13.28 -2.00 -6.16
CA ASN A 216 -12.86 -1.96 -7.56
C ASN A 216 -11.46 -1.37 -7.66
N TRP A 217 -10.45 -2.20 -7.89
CA TRP A 217 -9.05 -1.78 -7.90
C TRP A 217 -8.65 -1.12 -6.57
N ASN A 218 -8.89 -1.82 -5.44
CA ASN A 218 -8.34 -1.41 -4.15
C ASN A 218 -6.81 -1.32 -4.24
N ASN A 219 -6.29 -0.23 -3.73
CA ASN A 219 -4.86 0.07 -3.77
C ASN A 219 -4.26 0.05 -2.36
N GLN A 220 -3.55 1.10 -1.98
CA GLN A 220 -2.91 1.16 -0.68
C GLN A 220 -3.93 1.20 0.45
N MET A 221 -3.54 0.61 1.56
CA MET A 221 -4.28 0.62 2.82
C MET A 221 -3.39 1.12 3.96
N THR A 222 -4.01 1.65 5.00
CA THR A 222 -3.35 1.99 6.28
C THR A 222 -4.28 1.68 7.43
N ILE A 223 -3.74 1.21 8.56
CA ILE A 223 -4.49 0.92 9.77
C ILE A 223 -4.21 2.03 10.79
N ILE A 224 -5.29 2.57 11.34
CA ILE A 224 -5.26 3.55 12.41
C ILE A 224 -5.87 2.93 13.65
N VAL A 225 -5.16 3.03 14.75
CA VAL A 225 -5.65 2.66 16.08
C VAL A 225 -5.83 3.96 16.85
N ASP A 226 -7.06 4.24 17.27
CA ASP A 226 -7.36 5.43 18.06
C ASP A 226 -7.06 5.24 19.56
N GLU A 227 -7.21 6.30 20.34
CA GLU A 227 -6.94 6.30 21.79
C GLU A 227 -7.83 5.31 22.55
N SER A 228 -8.99 4.93 22.02
CA SER A 228 -9.89 3.94 22.61
C SER A 228 -9.51 2.50 22.26
N GLY A 229 -8.52 2.28 21.38
CA GLY A 229 -8.14 0.98 20.85
C GLY A 229 -9.00 0.53 19.67
N GLN A 230 -9.88 1.39 19.13
CA GLN A 230 -10.64 1.11 17.92
C GLN A 230 -9.71 1.06 16.71
N LYS A 231 -9.72 -0.06 15.99
CA LYS A 231 -8.94 -0.24 14.77
C LYS A 231 -9.78 0.05 13.53
N ASN A 232 -9.27 0.91 12.66
CA ASN A 232 -9.87 1.22 11.38
C ASN A 232 -8.83 1.06 10.27
N MET A 233 -9.14 0.29 9.25
CA MET A 233 -8.33 0.20 8.03
C MET A 233 -8.93 1.12 6.97
N TYR A 234 -8.13 2.04 6.46
CA TYR A 234 -8.51 2.94 5.36
C TYR A 234 -7.88 2.45 4.06
N ILE A 235 -8.66 2.44 2.98
CA ILE A 235 -8.28 1.85 1.70
C ILE A 235 -8.60 2.85 0.58
N ALA A 236 -7.62 3.12 -0.28
CA ALA A 236 -7.85 3.80 -1.55
C ALA A 236 -8.50 2.82 -2.53
N ASP A 237 -9.77 3.03 -2.85
CA ASP A 237 -10.54 2.21 -3.79
C ASP A 237 -10.65 2.96 -5.13
N ALA A 238 -9.61 2.78 -5.96
CA ALA A 238 -9.37 3.64 -7.13
C ALA A 238 -10.46 3.55 -8.17
N GLY A 239 -11.00 2.38 -8.44
CA GLY A 239 -12.05 2.19 -9.44
C GLY A 239 -13.39 2.80 -9.03
N THR A 240 -13.71 2.80 -7.74
CA THR A 240 -14.92 3.48 -7.22
C THR A 240 -14.71 4.97 -6.96
N GLN A 241 -13.51 5.49 -7.10
CA GLN A 241 -13.16 6.89 -6.86
C GLN A 241 -13.36 7.33 -5.40
N THR A 242 -13.16 6.41 -4.43
CA THR A 242 -13.45 6.66 -3.01
C THR A 242 -12.33 6.18 -2.10
N ILE A 243 -12.35 6.68 -0.86
CA ILE A 243 -11.62 6.08 0.25
C ILE A 243 -12.61 5.31 1.11
N ARG A 244 -12.31 4.05 1.35
CA ARG A 244 -13.14 3.14 2.13
C ARG A 244 -12.55 2.96 3.53
N LYS A 245 -13.39 2.64 4.48
CA LYS A 245 -12.99 2.32 5.86
C LYS A 245 -13.58 0.95 6.24
N ILE A 246 -12.73 0.07 6.77
CA ILE A 246 -13.16 -1.13 7.50
C ILE A 246 -13.01 -0.83 8.98
N ASP A 247 -14.13 -0.86 9.71
CA ASP A 247 -14.10 -1.00 11.16
C ASP A 247 -13.64 -2.43 11.46
N MET A 248 -12.41 -2.59 11.92
CA MET A 248 -11.80 -3.92 12.08
C MET A 248 -12.38 -4.69 13.28
N ASN A 249 -13.03 -3.99 14.21
CA ASN A 249 -13.68 -4.60 15.37
C ASN A 249 -15.04 -5.23 14.99
N THR A 250 -15.79 -4.57 14.12
CA THR A 250 -17.13 -5.04 13.67
C THR A 250 -17.10 -5.72 12.30
N GLY A 251 -16.07 -5.48 11.51
CA GLY A 251 -15.97 -5.95 10.13
C GLY A 251 -16.80 -5.13 9.12
N MET A 252 -17.38 -4.00 9.53
CA MET A 252 -18.22 -3.18 8.64
C MET A 252 -17.37 -2.27 7.76
N VAL A 253 -17.70 -2.27 6.46
CA VAL A 253 -17.05 -1.44 5.43
C VAL A 253 -17.97 -0.30 5.04
N THR A 254 -17.42 0.91 5.04
CA THR A 254 -18.14 2.14 4.66
C THR A 254 -17.29 3.01 3.73
N THR A 255 -17.94 3.87 2.97
CA THR A 255 -17.27 4.95 2.22
C THR A 255 -17.07 6.14 3.15
N VAL A 256 -15.82 6.62 3.25
CA VAL A 256 -15.46 7.76 4.11
C VAL A 256 -15.48 9.06 3.34
N VAL A 257 -14.88 9.06 2.16
CA VAL A 257 -14.76 10.26 1.33
C VAL A 257 -14.77 9.88 -0.16
N GLY A 258 -15.33 10.74 -0.97
CA GLY A 258 -15.46 10.57 -2.40
C GLY A 258 -16.88 10.21 -2.83
N ARG A 259 -17.29 10.70 -3.99
CA ARG A 259 -18.55 10.30 -4.63
C ARG A 259 -18.31 9.06 -5.48
N GLN A 260 -19.02 7.99 -5.14
CA GLN A 260 -18.90 6.69 -5.82
C GLN A 260 -18.99 6.86 -7.34
N ASN A 261 -17.97 6.35 -8.03
CA ASN A 261 -17.84 6.33 -9.49
C ASN A 261 -17.86 7.70 -10.17
N VAL A 262 -17.72 8.79 -9.41
CA VAL A 262 -17.66 10.16 -9.97
C VAL A 262 -16.23 10.65 -9.96
N LYS A 263 -15.62 10.70 -11.14
CA LYS A 263 -14.27 11.26 -11.33
C LYS A 263 -14.26 12.77 -11.22
N GLY A 264 -13.26 13.31 -10.53
CA GLY A 264 -13.06 14.74 -10.40
C GLY A 264 -11.91 15.08 -9.47
N ASN A 265 -11.74 16.35 -9.17
CA ASN A 265 -10.75 16.86 -8.22
C ASN A 265 -11.35 17.93 -7.29
N GLN A 266 -12.65 17.91 -7.13
CA GLN A 266 -13.35 18.87 -6.29
C GLN A 266 -13.11 18.56 -4.81
N SER A 267 -12.74 19.58 -4.04
CA SER A 267 -12.73 19.56 -2.59
C SER A 267 -14.13 19.91 -2.05
N GLY A 268 -14.42 19.56 -0.81
CA GLY A 268 -15.71 19.81 -0.17
C GLY A 268 -15.89 18.93 1.03
N THR A 269 -17.14 18.75 1.44
CA THR A 269 -17.49 17.78 2.46
C THR A 269 -17.10 16.35 2.01
N PRO A 270 -16.89 15.41 2.93
CA PRO A 270 -16.39 14.07 2.56
C PRO A 270 -17.16 13.39 1.42
N LEU A 271 -18.48 13.46 1.42
CA LEU A 271 -19.30 12.79 0.40
C LEU A 271 -19.58 13.65 -0.85
N GLU A 272 -19.16 14.91 -0.86
CA GLU A 272 -19.23 15.80 -2.04
C GLU A 272 -17.90 15.84 -2.80
N ALA A 273 -16.79 15.60 -2.11
CA ALA A 273 -15.47 15.54 -2.73
C ALA A 273 -15.41 14.49 -3.83
N THR A 274 -14.63 14.79 -4.87
CA THR A 274 -14.41 13.85 -5.97
C THR A 274 -12.93 13.58 -6.15
N PHE A 275 -12.58 12.35 -6.53
CA PHE A 275 -11.22 11.91 -6.82
C PHE A 275 -11.10 11.43 -8.26
N ASN A 276 -9.87 11.29 -8.72
CA ASN A 276 -9.55 10.66 -10.00
C ASN A 276 -8.48 9.59 -9.81
N TRP A 277 -8.91 8.36 -9.60
CA TRP A 277 -8.05 7.23 -9.30
C TRP A 277 -7.18 7.42 -8.05
N PRO A 278 -7.76 7.56 -6.84
CA PRO A 278 -6.99 7.64 -5.60
C PRO A 278 -6.24 6.32 -5.38
N LYS A 279 -4.93 6.37 -5.14
CA LYS A 279 -4.09 5.18 -5.04
C LYS A 279 -3.35 5.04 -3.72
N GLY A 280 -2.93 6.15 -3.12
CA GLY A 280 -2.18 6.13 -1.88
C GLY A 280 -2.97 6.67 -0.72
N VAL A 281 -2.77 6.09 0.46
CA VAL A 281 -3.23 6.60 1.75
C VAL A 281 -2.10 6.53 2.75
N GLY A 282 -1.76 7.66 3.35
CA GLY A 282 -0.71 7.76 4.38
C GLY A 282 -1.24 8.47 5.62
N LEU A 283 -0.99 7.89 6.80
CA LEU A 283 -1.36 8.48 8.08
C LEU A 283 -0.36 9.58 8.44
N THR A 284 -0.87 10.78 8.73
CA THR A 284 -0.06 11.89 9.25
C THR A 284 0.19 11.73 10.75
N ALA A 285 1.20 12.43 11.27
CA ALA A 285 1.46 12.46 12.71
C ALA A 285 0.30 13.06 13.53
N GLU A 286 -0.50 13.92 12.91
CA GLU A 286 -1.67 14.54 13.52
C GLU A 286 -2.92 13.65 13.50
N GLY A 287 -2.87 12.47 12.90
CA GLY A 287 -3.98 11.53 12.79
C GLY A 287 -4.92 11.78 11.61
N ASP A 288 -4.52 12.62 10.65
CA ASP A 288 -5.23 12.83 9.39
C ASP A 288 -4.68 11.90 8.29
N LEU A 289 -5.33 11.83 7.13
CA LEU A 289 -4.86 11.07 5.97
C LEU A 289 -4.39 11.99 4.86
N TYR A 290 -3.21 11.70 4.31
CA TYR A 290 -2.85 12.13 2.96
C TYR A 290 -3.28 11.09 1.94
N ILE A 291 -3.88 11.56 0.86
CA ILE A 291 -4.42 10.75 -0.23
C ILE A 291 -3.72 11.15 -1.53
N SER A 292 -3.03 10.19 -2.15
CA SER A 292 -2.49 10.37 -3.51
C SER A 292 -3.62 10.25 -4.53
N ASP A 293 -4.09 11.37 -5.05
CA ASP A 293 -5.08 11.43 -6.13
C ASP A 293 -4.38 11.34 -7.49
N CYS A 294 -4.13 10.10 -7.92
CA CYS A 294 -3.23 9.76 -9.02
C CYS A 294 -3.58 10.44 -10.33
N GLY A 295 -4.85 10.41 -10.71
CA GLY A 295 -5.31 10.99 -11.97
C GLY A 295 -5.38 12.51 -11.95
N SER A 296 -5.50 13.12 -10.76
CA SER A 296 -5.44 14.57 -10.57
C SER A 296 -4.02 15.09 -10.36
N GLY A 297 -3.06 14.20 -10.12
CA GLY A 297 -1.64 14.54 -9.92
C GLY A 297 -1.38 15.37 -8.65
N CYS A 298 -2.18 15.21 -7.61
CA CYS A 298 -2.07 15.95 -6.36
C CYS A 298 -2.21 15.06 -5.14
N VAL A 299 -1.76 15.57 -4.00
CA VAL A 299 -2.04 15.01 -2.68
C VAL A 299 -3.18 15.78 -2.05
N ARG A 300 -4.15 15.07 -1.50
CA ARG A 300 -5.30 15.61 -0.79
C ARG A 300 -5.20 15.23 0.68
N LYS A 301 -5.65 16.11 1.56
CA LYS A 301 -5.73 15.87 3.00
C LYS A 301 -7.16 15.62 3.42
N LEU A 302 -7.39 14.55 4.18
CA LEU A 302 -8.66 14.25 4.83
C LEU A 302 -8.47 14.36 6.34
N SER A 303 -9.16 15.29 6.96
CA SER A 303 -9.26 15.34 8.43
C SER A 303 -10.20 14.25 8.92
N LEU A 304 -9.77 13.48 9.91
CA LEU A 304 -10.55 12.43 10.56
C LEU A 304 -11.19 12.89 11.88
N ARG A 305 -11.01 14.18 12.23
CA ARG A 305 -11.56 14.82 13.46
C ARG A 305 -12.88 15.48 13.19
#